data_1142fa1b1f648ce076ad2e6c00fb66b2
#
_entry.id   1142fa1b1f648ce076ad2e6c00fb66b2
#
_cell.length_a   1.000
_cell.length_b   1.000
_cell.length_c   1.000
_cell.angle_alpha   90.00
_cell.angle_beta   90.00
_cell.angle_gamma   90.00
#
_symmetry.space_group_name_H-M   'P 1'
#
loop_
_entity.id
_entity.type
_entity.pdbx_description
1 polymer ?
#
loop_
_entity_poly.entity_id
_entity_poly.type
_entity_poly.pdbx_seq_one_letter_code
_entity_poly.pdbx_strand_id
1 'polypeptide(L)'
;MSLKLGPAGVPLSCKGRTIVEGMDDITALGLEAMEIQTVRTVQPQHFDQYWQAGVLSHKTDIEMNLHGPYYAELLGDTRQRSRSLSKMEAAIQAAKVINARHITFH
;
A
#
# COMPACT_ATOMS: atom_id res chain seq x y z
N MET A 1 11.16 -17.98 -11.75
CA MET A 1 10.75 -16.96 -10.76
C MET A 1 11.64 -15.74 -10.92
N SER A 2 11.10 -14.60 -11.25
CA SER A 2 11.88 -13.37 -11.41
C SER A 2 11.81 -12.52 -10.15
N LEU A 3 12.91 -11.87 -9.82
CA LEU A 3 13.00 -10.93 -8.71
C LEU A 3 12.48 -9.56 -9.19
N LYS A 4 11.57 -8.98 -8.42
CA LYS A 4 11.05 -7.65 -8.67
C LYS A 4 11.56 -6.69 -7.60
N LEU A 5 12.06 -5.54 -8.01
CA LEU A 5 12.61 -4.53 -7.11
C LEU A 5 11.76 -3.26 -7.18
N GLY A 6 11.62 -2.60 -6.03
CA GLY A 6 10.88 -1.36 -5.96
C GLY A 6 10.98 -0.71 -4.58
N PRO A 7 10.57 0.56 -4.47
CA PRO A 7 10.67 1.29 -3.21
C PRO A 7 9.54 0.98 -2.25
N ALA A 8 9.78 1.27 -0.98
CA ALA A 8 8.75 1.37 0.04
C ALA A 8 8.28 2.83 0.08
N GLY A 9 7.07 3.05 -0.38
CA GLY A 9 6.50 4.39 -0.53
C GLY A 9 6.77 5.00 -1.90
N VAL A 10 6.29 6.23 -2.09
CA VAL A 10 6.50 6.99 -3.32
C VAL A 10 7.99 7.33 -3.45
N PRO A 11 8.62 7.10 -4.63
CA PRO A 11 10.03 7.41 -4.81
C PRO A 11 10.36 8.87 -4.50
N LEU A 12 11.53 9.13 -3.95
CA LEU A 12 11.98 10.48 -3.63
C LEU A 12 12.10 11.36 -4.88
N SER A 13 12.37 10.76 -6.02
CA SER A 13 12.43 11.47 -7.31
C SER A 13 11.07 11.94 -7.79
N CYS A 14 9.98 11.39 -7.26
CA CYS A 14 8.63 11.73 -7.69
C CYS A 14 8.21 13.10 -7.13
N LYS A 15 7.91 14.03 -8.01
CA LYS A 15 7.56 15.40 -7.63
C LYS A 15 6.13 15.52 -7.12
N GLY A 16 5.20 14.76 -7.70
CA GLY A 16 3.78 14.85 -7.36
C GLY A 16 3.41 14.16 -6.04
N ARG A 17 4.12 13.14 -5.63
CA ARG A 17 3.93 12.42 -4.37
C ARG A 17 2.59 11.70 -4.23
N THR A 18 1.83 11.52 -5.31
CA THR A 18 0.67 10.64 -5.31
C THR A 18 1.09 9.21 -5.64
N ILE A 19 0.23 8.23 -5.31
CA ILE A 19 0.54 6.82 -5.57
C ILE A 19 0.71 6.59 -7.08
N VAL A 20 -0.20 7.12 -7.90
CA VAL A 20 -0.16 6.93 -9.35
C VAL A 20 1.06 7.60 -9.96
N GLU A 21 1.40 8.81 -9.52
CA GLU A 21 2.63 9.49 -9.96
C GLU A 21 3.87 8.70 -9.56
N GLY A 22 3.86 8.11 -8.36
CA GLY A 22 4.93 7.22 -7.92
C GLY A 22 5.05 5.98 -8.79
N MET A 23 3.94 5.39 -9.19
CA MET A 23 3.94 4.22 -10.09
C MET A 23 4.49 4.59 -11.48
N ASP A 24 4.12 5.75 -12.00
CA ASP A 24 4.67 6.25 -13.28
C ASP A 24 6.18 6.44 -13.18
N ASP A 25 6.65 6.99 -12.07
CA ASP A 25 8.08 7.21 -11.85
C ASP A 25 8.84 5.89 -11.71
N ILE A 26 8.24 4.90 -11.02
CA ILE A 26 8.79 3.54 -10.91
C ILE A 26 8.97 2.93 -12.30
N THR A 27 7.98 3.07 -13.17
CA THR A 27 8.06 2.58 -14.55
C THR A 27 9.21 3.25 -15.30
N ALA A 28 9.35 4.57 -15.16
CA ALA A 28 10.43 5.32 -15.80
C ALA A 28 11.81 4.91 -15.30
N LEU A 29 11.92 4.50 -14.03
CA LEU A 29 13.17 4.03 -13.43
C LEU A 29 13.48 2.56 -13.77
N GLY A 30 12.57 1.86 -14.44
CA GLY A 30 12.74 0.45 -14.77
C GLY A 30 12.50 -0.49 -13.59
N LEU A 31 11.84 -0.04 -12.53
CA LEU A 31 11.48 -0.84 -11.38
C LEU A 31 10.12 -1.50 -11.58
N GLU A 32 9.84 -2.57 -10.83
CA GLU A 32 8.67 -3.41 -11.08
C GLU A 32 7.83 -3.68 -9.83
N ALA A 33 8.12 -3.02 -8.72
CA ALA A 33 7.38 -3.22 -7.48
C ALA A 33 7.27 -1.92 -6.70
N MET A 34 6.21 -1.81 -5.89
CA MET A 34 6.03 -0.68 -5.00
C MET A 34 5.25 -1.12 -3.76
N GLU A 35 5.69 -0.69 -2.59
CA GLU A 35 4.95 -0.86 -1.35
C GLU A 35 4.29 0.46 -0.98
N ILE A 36 2.98 0.44 -0.75
CA ILE A 36 2.24 1.58 -0.25
C ILE A 36 2.26 1.53 1.27
N GLN A 37 2.59 2.64 1.91
CA GLN A 37 2.70 2.71 3.37
C GLN A 37 1.51 3.44 3.98
N THR A 38 0.88 2.81 4.98
CA THR A 38 -0.18 3.40 5.78
C THR A 38 0.28 3.44 7.23
N VAL A 39 0.83 4.59 7.64
CA VAL A 39 1.54 4.69 8.94
C VAL A 39 0.60 4.52 10.13
N ARG A 40 -0.51 5.23 10.15
CA ARG A 40 -1.46 5.19 11.29
C ARG A 40 -2.69 4.37 10.97
N THR A 41 -3.28 4.61 9.82
CA THR A 41 -4.47 3.91 9.37
C THR A 41 -4.69 4.18 7.88
N VAL A 42 -5.53 3.37 7.28
CA VAL A 42 -6.00 3.62 5.92
C VAL A 42 -6.99 4.79 5.96
N GLN A 43 -6.78 5.78 5.10
CA GLN A 43 -7.61 6.97 5.02
C GLN A 43 -8.73 6.78 4.00
N PRO A 44 -10.01 6.81 4.41
CA PRO A 44 -11.12 6.61 3.46
C PRO A 44 -11.12 7.60 2.29
N GLN A 45 -10.70 8.84 2.52
CA GLN A 45 -10.63 9.85 1.47
C GLN A 45 -9.56 9.54 0.41
N HIS A 46 -8.67 8.60 0.65
CA HIS A 46 -7.64 8.19 -0.31
C HIS A 46 -8.05 7.01 -1.18
N PHE A 47 -9.27 6.47 -1.01
CA PHE A 47 -9.70 5.29 -1.77
C PHE A 47 -9.75 5.52 -3.28
N ASP A 48 -10.01 6.75 -3.73
CA ASP A 48 -9.91 7.09 -5.15
C ASP A 48 -8.51 6.84 -5.69
N GLN A 49 -7.49 7.23 -4.95
CA GLN A 49 -6.09 6.99 -5.32
C GLN A 49 -5.77 5.49 -5.29
N TYR A 50 -6.26 4.77 -4.29
CA TYR A 50 -6.07 3.32 -4.19
C TYR A 50 -6.71 2.60 -5.37
N TRP A 51 -7.91 3.00 -5.75
CA TRP A 51 -8.60 2.42 -6.89
C TRP A 51 -7.85 2.70 -8.20
N GLN A 52 -7.39 3.93 -8.41
CA GLN A 52 -6.59 4.29 -9.58
C GLN A 52 -5.30 3.48 -9.65
N ALA A 53 -4.63 3.33 -8.51
CA ALA A 53 -3.42 2.51 -8.41
C ALA A 53 -3.72 1.04 -8.77
N GLY A 54 -4.83 0.51 -8.31
CA GLY A 54 -5.27 -0.84 -8.64
C GLY A 54 -5.51 -1.04 -10.13
N VAL A 55 -6.20 -0.10 -10.76
CA VAL A 55 -6.43 -0.12 -12.22
C VAL A 55 -5.09 -0.10 -12.96
N LEU A 56 -4.18 0.77 -12.56
CA LEU A 56 -2.87 0.89 -13.21
C LEU A 56 -2.02 -0.37 -12.99
N SER A 57 -2.09 -0.99 -11.81
CA SER A 57 -1.34 -2.22 -11.53
C SER A 57 -1.79 -3.39 -12.42
N HIS A 58 -3.09 -3.43 -12.78
CA HIS A 58 -3.60 -4.43 -13.71
C HIS A 58 -3.14 -4.20 -15.15
N LYS A 59 -2.81 -2.97 -15.51
CA LYS A 59 -2.36 -2.61 -16.85
C LYS A 59 -0.84 -2.66 -17.02
N THR A 60 -0.11 -2.77 -15.92
CA THR A 60 1.35 -2.76 -15.91
C THR A 60 1.85 -4.00 -15.19
N ASP A 61 3.16 -4.23 -15.23
CA ASP A 61 3.79 -5.34 -14.50
C ASP A 61 4.24 -4.93 -13.10
N ILE A 62 3.76 -3.80 -12.57
CA ILE A 62 4.11 -3.35 -11.22
C ILE A 62 3.39 -4.22 -10.20
N GLU A 63 4.16 -4.90 -9.35
CA GLU A 63 3.61 -5.64 -8.22
C GLU A 63 3.40 -4.68 -7.05
N MET A 64 2.18 -4.65 -6.53
CA MET A 64 1.83 -3.78 -5.40
C MET A 64 1.82 -4.57 -4.10
N ASN A 65 2.35 -3.97 -3.05
CA ASN A 65 2.26 -4.48 -1.69
C ASN A 65 1.80 -3.35 -0.77
N LEU A 66 1.22 -3.71 0.36
CA LEU A 66 0.75 -2.74 1.34
C LEU A 66 1.44 -2.99 2.67
N HIS A 67 2.03 -1.93 3.23
CA HIS A 67 2.47 -1.93 4.61
C HIS A 67 1.31 -1.42 5.47
N GLY A 68 0.75 -2.29 6.29
CA GLY A 68 -0.37 -1.97 7.17
C GLY A 68 0.02 -0.99 8.27
N PRO A 69 -0.96 -0.52 9.06
CA PRO A 69 -0.70 0.45 10.12
C PRO A 69 0.33 -0.05 11.13
N TYR A 70 1.23 0.85 11.55
CA TYR A 70 2.33 0.50 12.46
C TYR A 70 1.88 0.23 13.89
N TYR A 71 0.71 0.73 14.28
CA TYR A 71 0.25 0.70 15.67
C TYR A 71 -0.88 -0.31 15.88
N ALA A 72 -0.68 -1.55 15.41
CA ALA A 72 -1.62 -2.63 15.66
C ALA A 72 -1.16 -3.40 16.91
N GLU A 73 -2.00 -3.44 17.94
CA GLU A 73 -1.69 -4.13 19.19
C GLU A 73 -2.66 -5.31 19.39
N LEU A 74 -2.25 -6.47 18.92
CA LEU A 74 -3.08 -7.68 19.00
C LEU A 74 -2.99 -8.37 20.37
N LEU A 75 -1.93 -8.08 21.14
CA LEU A 75 -1.71 -8.65 22.46
C LEU A 75 -2.18 -7.74 23.60
N GLY A 76 -2.79 -6.61 23.28
CA GLY A 76 -3.33 -5.69 24.27
C GLY A 76 -4.65 -6.15 24.88
N ASP A 77 -5.33 -5.23 25.59
CA ASP A 77 -6.65 -5.50 26.13
C ASP A 77 -7.72 -5.61 25.01
N THR A 78 -8.95 -5.94 25.39
CA THR A 78 -10.05 -6.12 24.43
C THR A 78 -10.27 -4.89 23.55
N ARG A 79 -10.17 -3.69 24.13
CA ARG A 79 -10.37 -2.43 23.40
C ARG A 79 -9.26 -2.17 22.41
N GLN A 80 -8.01 -2.41 22.80
CA GLN A 80 -6.84 -2.27 21.92
C GLN A 80 -6.90 -3.25 20.77
N ARG A 81 -7.23 -4.52 21.05
CA ARG A 81 -7.38 -5.56 20.02
C ARG A 81 -8.50 -5.22 19.04
N SER A 82 -9.65 -4.75 19.53
CA SER A 82 -10.77 -4.38 18.68
C SER A 82 -10.39 -3.25 17.71
N ARG A 83 -9.71 -2.22 18.21
CA ARG A 83 -9.23 -1.12 17.35
C ARG A 83 -8.20 -1.60 16.33
N SER A 84 -7.28 -2.47 16.75
CA SER A 84 -6.26 -3.02 15.86
C SER A 84 -6.88 -3.87 14.75
N LEU A 85 -7.87 -4.70 15.09
CA LEU A 85 -8.58 -5.51 14.10
C LEU A 85 -9.32 -4.64 13.10
N SER A 86 -9.95 -3.54 13.54
CA SER A 86 -10.61 -2.60 12.63
C SER A 86 -9.63 -1.95 11.66
N LYS A 87 -8.44 -1.58 12.14
CA LYS A 87 -7.37 -1.03 11.28
C LYS A 87 -6.88 -2.07 10.27
N MET A 88 -6.72 -3.31 10.70
CA MET A 88 -6.31 -4.41 9.83
C MET A 88 -7.36 -4.70 8.76
N GLU A 89 -8.64 -4.69 9.11
CA GLU A 89 -9.73 -4.86 8.14
C GLU A 89 -9.74 -3.74 7.09
N ALA A 90 -9.55 -2.49 7.50
CA ALA A 90 -9.46 -1.37 6.58
C ALA A 90 -8.26 -1.52 5.64
N ALA A 91 -7.12 -1.98 6.16
CA ALA A 91 -5.93 -2.24 5.35
C ALA A 91 -6.17 -3.36 4.33
N ILE A 92 -6.90 -4.41 4.72
CA ILE A 92 -7.26 -5.50 3.81
C ILE A 92 -8.14 -4.99 2.67
N GLN A 93 -9.12 -4.12 2.97
CA GLN A 93 -9.97 -3.54 1.93
C GLN A 93 -9.14 -2.67 0.97
N ALA A 94 -8.24 -1.85 1.50
CA ALA A 94 -7.33 -1.05 0.68
C ALA A 94 -6.44 -1.94 -0.20
N ALA A 95 -5.90 -3.01 0.35
CA ALA A 95 -5.06 -3.95 -0.38
C ALA A 95 -5.79 -4.59 -1.56
N LYS A 96 -7.07 -4.94 -1.37
CA LYS A 96 -7.89 -5.48 -2.46
C LYS A 96 -8.08 -4.46 -3.57
N VAL A 97 -8.36 -3.22 -3.22
CA VAL A 97 -8.58 -2.15 -4.19
C VAL A 97 -7.30 -1.82 -4.96
N ILE A 98 -6.16 -1.81 -4.28
CA ILE A 98 -4.84 -1.55 -4.86
C ILE A 98 -4.36 -2.73 -5.72
N ASN A 99 -4.95 -3.90 -5.54
CA ASN A 99 -4.44 -5.15 -6.10
C ASN A 99 -3.09 -5.54 -5.46
N ALA A 100 -2.96 -5.32 -4.16
CA ALA A 100 -1.76 -5.67 -3.43
C ALA A 100 -1.64 -7.19 -3.28
N ARG A 101 -0.44 -7.70 -3.44
CA ARG A 101 -0.16 -9.13 -3.33
C ARG A 101 0.10 -9.55 -1.89
N HIS A 102 0.69 -8.66 -1.12
CA HIS A 102 1.02 -8.91 0.29
C HIS A 102 0.69 -7.72 1.15
N ILE A 103 0.38 -7.99 2.41
CA ILE A 103 0.20 -6.97 3.44
C ILE A 103 1.15 -7.30 4.59
N THR A 104 1.93 -6.31 5.01
CA THR A 104 2.82 -6.44 6.16
C THR A 104 2.21 -5.73 7.36
N PHE A 105 2.14 -6.43 8.49
CA PHE A 105 1.72 -5.86 9.78
C PHE A 105 2.85 -5.99 10.80
N HIS A 106 2.91 -5.06 11.74
CA HIS A 106 3.80 -5.11 12.88
C HIS A 106 3.04 -5.34 14.17
#